data_2e2e418e19f2533a716d09f3cd8238c0
#
_entry.id   2e2e418e19f2533a716d09f3cd8238c0
#
_cell.length_a   1.000
_cell.length_b   1.000
_cell.length_c   1.000
_cell.angle_alpha   90.00
_cell.angle_beta   90.00
_cell.angle_gamma   90.00
#
_symmetry.space_group_name_H-M   'P 1'
#
loop_
_entity.id
_entity.type
_entity.pdbx_description
1 polymer ?
#
loop_
_entity_poly.entity_id
_entity_poly.type
_entity_poly.pdbx_seq_one_letter_code
_entity_poly.pdbx_strand_id
1 'polypeptide(L)'
;MSRIERMDWFLKYYAKVCKQNPGVQINKSTIYAGLMDYGLSQDEKRKRIRPLFNKWMEHFRNKNLEVFHAPEQDGFLQFHNKGRSKSDYVKLYLSFKAEDMEECVNIIFDYIDRNNFKTFSKVADMVRSDSVVLRMCEVEDAKKVIDFVNNNELLRSKAKQVNPFTIQNGIVGMANDRRLSYNSTVSFLISEYFKNVKDYDQVGLQDFRRYTSKLYEDIFVNKSKLEKFKNTSEFKSGSDRFKSENEEIVNYYQVFLTILMSLKGVVRTDEFFKHVEDCQDDNKFYRLVGHFYDYEEKRKNNEKDIEVEQDKTKDTKKQEILESFVLYASKKYGAINVPIILRKYIEGDNNAITRDKNFREMFRINLSRDDIIRITNNNLELFVQSEHETSQEMLYYFINAIQATYGKYGFEHACYALNRIFSGDFSYVTNGSNKYRQTLKSYDYGKLIGVVNSYFSGIEFKEGDDYIQTLVSNMVDKEDEVVL
;
A
#
# COMPACT_ATOMS: atom_id res chain seq x y z
N MET A 1 26.91 -9.28 -20.94
CA MET A 1 25.57 -9.85 -20.77
C MET A 1 24.58 -8.76 -20.33
N SER A 2 23.47 -8.61 -21.02
CA SER A 2 22.36 -7.77 -20.58
C SER A 2 21.75 -8.31 -19.28
N ARG A 3 20.92 -7.52 -18.61
CA ARG A 3 20.22 -7.96 -17.39
C ARG A 3 19.33 -9.20 -17.66
N ILE A 4 18.66 -9.21 -18.80
CA ILE A 4 17.81 -10.34 -19.25
C ILE A 4 18.60 -11.61 -19.39
N GLU A 5 19.76 -11.55 -20.09
CA GLU A 5 20.65 -12.70 -20.23
C GLU A 5 21.20 -13.19 -18.89
N ARG A 6 21.42 -12.27 -17.95
CA ARG A 6 21.88 -12.62 -16.60
C ARG A 6 20.82 -13.35 -15.79
N MET A 7 19.55 -12.93 -15.87
CA MET A 7 18.44 -13.65 -15.22
C MET A 7 18.27 -15.05 -15.82
N ASP A 8 18.28 -15.14 -17.15
CA ASP A 8 18.16 -16.41 -17.87
C ASP A 8 19.32 -17.35 -17.54
N TRP A 9 20.55 -16.84 -17.55
CA TRP A 9 21.73 -17.58 -17.15
C TRP A 9 21.63 -18.10 -15.71
N PHE A 10 21.17 -17.29 -14.76
CA PHE A 10 21.01 -17.68 -13.37
C PHE A 10 20.04 -18.86 -13.22
N LEU A 11 18.91 -18.82 -13.89
CA LEU A 11 17.94 -19.91 -13.85
C LEU A 11 18.51 -21.19 -14.51
N LYS A 12 19.13 -21.08 -15.67
CA LYS A 12 19.78 -22.21 -16.38
C LYS A 12 20.93 -22.83 -15.59
N TYR A 13 21.66 -22.02 -14.83
CA TYR A 13 22.70 -22.55 -13.94
C TYR A 13 22.12 -23.50 -12.90
N TYR A 14 21.05 -23.13 -12.22
CA TYR A 14 20.39 -24.02 -11.26
C TYR A 14 19.70 -25.21 -11.92
N ALA A 15 19.13 -25.06 -13.10
CA ALA A 15 18.61 -26.18 -13.87
C ALA A 15 19.69 -27.22 -14.18
N LYS A 16 20.90 -26.76 -14.58
CA LYS A 16 22.04 -27.64 -14.80
C LYS A 16 22.46 -28.35 -13.51
N VAL A 17 22.47 -27.66 -12.37
CA VAL A 17 22.79 -28.27 -11.06
C VAL A 17 21.81 -29.40 -10.75
N CYS A 18 20.49 -29.18 -10.93
CA CYS A 18 19.46 -30.19 -10.71
C CYS A 18 19.61 -31.37 -11.66
N LYS A 19 19.90 -31.11 -12.93
CA LYS A 19 20.07 -32.16 -13.96
C LYS A 19 21.29 -33.04 -13.68
N GLN A 20 22.39 -32.42 -13.21
CA GLN A 20 23.62 -33.13 -12.89
C GLN A 20 23.56 -33.91 -11.57
N ASN A 21 22.66 -33.53 -10.69
CA ASN A 21 22.52 -34.10 -9.35
C ASN A 21 21.04 -34.51 -9.09
N PRO A 22 20.59 -35.62 -9.67
CA PRO A 22 19.22 -36.10 -9.46
C PRO A 22 18.93 -36.30 -7.96
N GLY A 23 17.85 -35.70 -7.47
CA GLY A 23 17.47 -35.74 -6.05
C GLY A 23 17.88 -34.48 -5.24
N VAL A 24 18.71 -33.60 -5.79
CA VAL A 24 18.97 -32.30 -5.16
C VAL A 24 17.76 -31.39 -5.31
N GLN A 25 17.18 -30.99 -4.19
CA GLN A 25 16.12 -29.99 -4.18
C GLN A 25 16.71 -28.58 -4.02
N ILE A 26 16.43 -27.73 -4.98
CA ILE A 26 16.77 -26.31 -4.88
C ILE A 26 15.78 -25.63 -3.94
N ASN A 27 16.24 -25.27 -2.77
CA ASN A 27 15.44 -24.57 -1.77
C ASN A 27 15.67 -23.05 -1.80
N LYS A 28 14.81 -22.31 -1.09
CA LYS A 28 14.87 -20.85 -0.97
C LYS A 28 16.25 -20.36 -0.50
N SER A 29 16.84 -21.01 0.50
CA SER A 29 18.14 -20.59 1.07
C SER A 29 19.27 -20.73 0.06
N THR A 30 19.27 -21.81 -0.75
CA THR A 30 20.24 -22.01 -1.83
C THR A 30 20.15 -20.89 -2.88
N ILE A 31 18.94 -20.57 -3.32
CA ILE A 31 18.72 -19.47 -4.29
C ILE A 31 19.12 -18.13 -3.66
N TYR A 32 18.73 -17.87 -2.41
CA TYR A 32 19.09 -16.64 -1.71
C TYR A 32 20.59 -16.45 -1.64
N ALA A 33 21.33 -17.48 -1.25
CA ALA A 33 22.79 -17.44 -1.23
C ALA A 33 23.37 -17.15 -2.63
N GLY A 34 22.85 -17.81 -3.68
CA GLY A 34 23.26 -17.54 -5.06
C GLY A 34 22.98 -16.12 -5.54
N LEU A 35 21.88 -15.53 -5.13
CA LEU A 35 21.57 -14.12 -5.43
C LEU A 35 22.52 -13.17 -4.68
N MET A 36 22.84 -13.48 -3.42
CA MET A 36 23.78 -12.67 -2.62
C MET A 36 25.21 -12.74 -3.15
N ASP A 37 25.61 -13.88 -3.65
CA ASP A 37 26.93 -14.13 -4.23
C ASP A 37 27.01 -13.73 -5.72
N TYR A 38 25.94 -13.23 -6.30
CA TYR A 38 25.88 -12.96 -7.73
C TYR A 38 26.94 -11.94 -8.17
N GLY A 39 27.66 -12.26 -9.24
CA GLY A 39 28.71 -11.38 -9.78
C GLY A 39 29.99 -11.29 -8.95
N LEU A 40 30.12 -12.09 -7.88
CA LEU A 40 31.33 -12.16 -7.05
C LEU A 40 32.23 -13.33 -7.47
N SER A 41 33.53 -13.10 -7.49
CA SER A 41 34.52 -14.17 -7.60
C SER A 41 34.62 -14.97 -6.29
N GLN A 42 35.24 -16.15 -6.34
CA GLN A 42 35.42 -16.96 -5.12
C GLN A 42 36.25 -16.22 -4.05
N ASP A 43 37.21 -15.40 -4.47
CA ASP A 43 38.06 -14.62 -3.57
C ASP A 43 37.32 -13.41 -2.94
N GLU A 44 36.25 -12.93 -3.57
CA GLU A 44 35.45 -11.84 -3.05
C GLU A 44 34.37 -12.32 -2.10
N LYS A 45 33.86 -13.53 -2.29
CA LYS A 45 32.85 -14.11 -1.41
C LYS A 45 33.40 -14.20 0.01
N ARG A 46 32.56 -13.78 0.96
CA ARG A 46 32.92 -13.80 2.40
C ARG A 46 34.04 -12.86 2.84
N LYS A 47 34.59 -11.99 1.95
CA LYS A 47 35.42 -10.90 2.42
C LYS A 47 34.67 -10.03 3.41
N ARG A 48 35.24 -9.90 4.62
CA ARG A 48 34.63 -9.11 5.69
C ARG A 48 34.96 -7.64 5.51
N ILE A 49 33.93 -6.81 5.63
CA ILE A 49 34.04 -5.35 5.65
C ILE A 49 33.66 -4.77 7.02
N ARG A 50 33.31 -5.62 7.97
CA ARG A 50 33.04 -5.26 9.37
C ARG A 50 34.12 -4.38 10.02
N PRO A 51 35.43 -4.54 9.77
CA PRO A 51 36.44 -3.62 10.29
C PRO A 51 36.25 -2.15 9.90
N LEU A 52 35.54 -1.88 8.81
CA LEU A 52 35.21 -0.52 8.37
C LEU A 52 34.09 0.14 9.19
N PHE A 53 33.34 -0.63 9.97
CA PHE A 53 32.19 -0.10 10.73
C PHE A 53 32.60 1.00 11.70
N ASN A 54 33.67 0.82 12.44
CA ASN A 54 34.19 1.81 13.37
C ASN A 54 34.66 3.09 12.64
N LYS A 55 35.28 2.92 11.45
CA LYS A 55 35.69 4.07 10.64
C LYS A 55 34.50 4.89 10.17
N TRP A 56 33.42 4.23 9.71
CA TRP A 56 32.20 4.92 9.29
C TRP A 56 31.47 5.56 10.48
N MET A 57 31.37 4.90 11.63
CA MET A 57 30.80 5.51 12.83
C MET A 57 31.57 6.77 13.25
N GLU A 58 32.90 6.77 13.13
CA GLU A 58 33.74 7.94 13.41
C GLU A 58 33.54 9.03 12.35
N HIS A 59 33.57 8.67 11.05
CA HIS A 59 33.41 9.62 9.93
C HIS A 59 32.09 10.39 9.99
N PHE A 60 31.00 9.75 10.46
CA PHE A 60 29.67 10.35 10.54
C PHE A 60 29.30 10.89 11.94
N ARG A 61 30.19 10.81 12.93
CA ARG A 61 29.90 11.17 14.33
C ARG A 61 29.25 12.54 14.51
N ASN A 62 29.68 13.55 13.76
CA ASN A 62 29.21 14.93 13.85
C ASN A 62 28.36 15.37 12.65
N LYS A 63 27.82 14.41 11.88
CA LYS A 63 26.98 14.67 10.73
C LYS A 63 25.48 14.53 11.08
N ASN A 64 24.61 14.81 10.10
CA ASN A 64 23.16 14.66 10.27
C ASN A 64 22.74 13.19 10.29
N LEU A 65 23.49 12.30 9.59
CA LEU A 65 23.29 10.87 9.66
C LEU A 65 23.79 10.29 10.96
N GLU A 66 22.94 9.52 11.62
CA GLU A 66 23.31 8.67 12.74
C GLU A 66 23.72 7.30 12.20
N VAL A 67 24.93 6.84 12.58
CA VAL A 67 25.49 5.57 12.15
C VAL A 67 25.70 4.69 13.36
N PHE A 68 25.08 3.53 13.37
CA PHE A 68 25.13 2.61 14.50
C PHE A 68 24.97 1.14 14.09
N HIS A 69 25.45 0.26 14.95
CA HIS A 69 25.28 -1.16 14.84
C HIS A 69 24.09 -1.60 15.70
N ALA A 70 23.02 -2.11 15.06
CA ALA A 70 21.86 -2.63 15.78
C ALA A 70 22.09 -4.10 16.16
N PRO A 71 22.02 -4.48 17.46
CA PRO A 71 22.25 -5.87 17.89
C PRO A 71 21.32 -6.88 17.19
N GLU A 72 20.09 -6.48 16.89
CA GLU A 72 19.08 -7.34 16.23
C GLU A 72 19.41 -7.60 14.74
N GLN A 73 20.35 -6.84 14.18
CA GLN A 73 20.79 -6.94 12.79
C GLN A 73 22.31 -7.02 12.69
N ASP A 74 22.89 -7.94 13.42
CA ASP A 74 24.36 -8.08 13.61
C ASP A 74 25.18 -8.04 12.31
N GLY A 75 24.62 -8.50 11.18
CA GLY A 75 25.30 -8.47 9.88
C GLY A 75 25.28 -7.12 9.14
N PHE A 76 24.83 -6.00 9.77
CA PHE A 76 24.68 -4.71 9.09
C PHE A 76 25.00 -3.52 9.97
N LEU A 77 25.64 -2.50 9.37
CA LEU A 77 25.73 -1.15 9.92
C LEU A 77 24.57 -0.31 9.38
N GLN A 78 23.87 0.42 10.25
CA GLN A 78 22.71 1.24 9.92
C GLN A 78 23.09 2.71 9.72
N PHE A 79 22.45 3.39 8.78
CA PHE A 79 22.61 4.81 8.47
C PHE A 79 21.25 5.47 8.45
N HIS A 80 20.91 6.29 9.42
CA HIS A 80 19.60 6.88 9.61
C HIS A 80 19.67 8.41 9.76
N ASN A 81 18.60 9.10 9.37
CA ASN A 81 18.42 10.47 9.82
C ASN A 81 17.98 10.49 11.30
N LYS A 82 18.57 11.39 12.08
CA LYS A 82 18.26 11.57 13.50
C LYS A 82 16.76 11.85 13.72
N GLY A 83 16.16 11.17 14.70
CA GLY A 83 14.78 11.40 15.12
C GLY A 83 13.68 10.89 14.20
N ARG A 84 13.99 10.02 13.21
CA ARG A 84 12.97 9.51 12.28
C ARG A 84 12.44 8.13 12.63
N SER A 85 11.11 8.01 12.49
CA SER A 85 10.43 6.72 12.46
C SER A 85 10.57 6.06 11.09
N LYS A 86 10.51 4.73 11.05
CA LYS A 86 10.47 3.93 9.82
C LYS A 86 9.22 4.28 9.01
N SER A 87 9.40 4.51 7.72
CA SER A 87 8.32 4.65 6.74
C SER A 87 8.55 3.66 5.59
N ASP A 88 7.63 3.63 4.64
CA ASP A 88 7.82 2.85 3.41
C ASP A 88 8.97 3.43 2.58
N TYR A 89 9.74 2.55 1.91
CA TYR A 89 10.97 2.94 1.24
C TYR A 89 11.05 2.49 -0.20
N VAL A 90 11.73 3.31 -1.02
CA VAL A 90 12.38 2.83 -2.23
C VAL A 90 13.71 2.20 -1.84
N LYS A 91 13.96 0.96 -2.25
CA LYS A 91 15.26 0.32 -2.05
C LYS A 91 16.13 0.40 -3.29
N LEU A 92 17.35 0.90 -3.07
CA LEU A 92 18.40 0.93 -4.06
C LEU A 92 19.52 0.01 -3.58
N TYR A 93 19.97 -0.87 -4.46
CA TYR A 93 21.00 -1.85 -4.18
C TYR A 93 22.27 -1.49 -4.94
N LEU A 94 23.39 -1.53 -4.24
CA LEU A 94 24.72 -1.30 -4.79
C LEU A 94 25.69 -2.35 -4.26
N SER A 95 26.69 -2.66 -5.04
CA SER A 95 27.76 -3.59 -4.68
C SER A 95 29.10 -3.06 -5.16
N PHE A 96 30.11 -3.18 -4.31
CA PHE A 96 31.50 -2.78 -4.60
C PHE A 96 32.45 -3.87 -4.12
N LYS A 97 33.72 -3.83 -4.56
CA LYS A 97 34.74 -4.68 -4.01
C LYS A 97 35.09 -4.31 -2.56
N ALA A 98 35.60 -5.25 -1.77
CA ALA A 98 35.97 -5.01 -0.38
C ALA A 98 36.94 -3.82 -0.20
N GLU A 99 37.94 -3.75 -1.07
CA GLU A 99 38.96 -2.69 -1.08
C GLU A 99 38.41 -1.30 -1.41
N ASP A 100 37.33 -1.23 -2.14
CA ASP A 100 36.70 0.03 -2.60
C ASP A 100 35.54 0.47 -1.68
N MET A 101 35.08 -0.39 -0.75
CA MET A 101 33.88 -0.15 0.07
C MET A 101 33.98 1.09 0.94
N GLU A 102 35.15 1.37 1.54
CA GLU A 102 35.33 2.52 2.43
C GLU A 102 35.08 3.82 1.69
N GLU A 103 35.72 4.00 0.54
CA GLU A 103 35.61 5.19 -0.29
C GLU A 103 34.21 5.34 -0.90
N CYS A 104 33.67 4.26 -1.49
CA CYS A 104 32.35 4.30 -2.13
C CYS A 104 31.22 4.61 -1.15
N VAL A 105 31.24 4.00 0.04
CA VAL A 105 30.26 4.26 1.10
C VAL A 105 30.35 5.71 1.58
N ASN A 106 31.57 6.23 1.82
CA ASN A 106 31.75 7.62 2.21
C ASN A 106 31.17 8.58 1.15
N ILE A 107 31.48 8.39 -0.13
CA ILE A 107 30.99 9.25 -1.20
C ILE A 107 29.45 9.27 -1.24
N ILE A 108 28.81 8.11 -1.17
CA ILE A 108 27.35 7.97 -1.26
C ILE A 108 26.67 8.59 -0.04
N PHE A 109 27.10 8.23 1.17
CA PHE A 109 26.45 8.71 2.38
C PHE A 109 26.79 10.16 2.71
N ASP A 110 27.95 10.67 2.30
CA ASP A 110 28.27 12.11 2.36
C ASP A 110 27.38 12.92 1.42
N TYR A 111 27.03 12.38 0.25
CA TYR A 111 26.05 13.01 -0.63
C TYR A 111 24.64 13.03 0.00
N ILE A 112 24.19 11.93 0.58
CA ILE A 112 22.92 11.82 1.28
C ILE A 112 22.86 12.77 2.48
N ASP A 113 23.92 12.84 3.28
CA ASP A 113 24.03 13.70 4.45
C ASP A 113 23.99 15.19 4.10
N ARG A 114 24.81 15.61 3.13
CA ARG A 114 24.89 17.01 2.67
C ARG A 114 23.57 17.54 2.09
N ASN A 115 22.80 16.68 1.44
CA ASN A 115 21.49 17.03 0.88
C ASN A 115 20.35 16.80 1.88
N ASN A 116 20.65 16.34 3.10
CA ASN A 116 19.68 16.01 4.13
C ASN A 116 18.56 15.06 3.62
N PHE A 117 18.91 14.13 2.73
CA PHE A 117 17.96 13.17 2.20
C PHE A 117 17.51 12.19 3.28
N LYS A 118 16.25 11.86 3.22
CA LYS A 118 15.60 11.01 4.22
C LYS A 118 15.88 9.54 3.94
N THR A 119 16.60 8.90 4.86
CA THR A 119 17.06 7.52 4.66
C THR A 119 17.00 6.66 5.92
N PHE A 120 16.83 5.35 5.68
CA PHE A 120 16.99 4.29 6.67
C PHE A 120 17.82 3.15 6.03
N SER A 121 19.05 3.46 5.69
CA SER A 121 19.94 2.64 4.87
C SER A 121 20.80 1.69 5.70
N LYS A 122 21.43 0.73 5.04
CA LYS A 122 22.33 -0.21 5.70
C LYS A 122 23.46 -0.70 4.79
N VAL A 123 24.60 -1.01 5.39
CA VAL A 123 25.76 -1.63 4.75
C VAL A 123 26.01 -3.00 5.40
N ALA A 124 26.17 -4.05 4.59
CA ALA A 124 26.44 -5.40 5.09
C ALA A 124 27.87 -5.51 5.68
N ASP A 125 28.09 -6.48 6.55
CA ASP A 125 29.39 -6.77 7.16
C ASP A 125 30.35 -7.57 6.25
N MET A 126 29.84 -7.97 5.08
CA MET A 126 30.60 -8.72 4.06
C MET A 126 30.20 -8.30 2.65
N VAL A 127 31.08 -8.59 1.68
CA VAL A 127 30.80 -8.33 0.26
C VAL A 127 29.68 -9.23 -0.24
N ARG A 128 28.68 -8.60 -0.85
CA ARG A 128 27.48 -9.23 -1.41
C ARG A 128 27.01 -8.44 -2.63
N SER A 129 26.13 -9.02 -3.46
CA SER A 129 25.48 -8.31 -4.56
C SER A 129 24.60 -7.13 -4.10
N ASP A 130 24.27 -7.06 -2.82
CA ASP A 130 23.52 -6.00 -2.14
C ASP A 130 24.27 -5.49 -0.90
N SER A 131 25.59 -5.30 -1.01
CA SER A 131 26.43 -4.83 0.12
C SER A 131 25.97 -3.49 0.68
N VAL A 132 25.47 -2.59 -0.16
CA VAL A 132 24.89 -1.30 0.23
C VAL A 132 23.42 -1.31 -0.16
N VAL A 133 22.55 -1.15 0.83
CA VAL A 133 21.10 -1.06 0.64
C VAL A 133 20.66 0.32 1.08
N LEU A 134 20.43 1.20 0.12
CA LEU A 134 19.86 2.51 0.39
C LEU A 134 18.33 2.37 0.45
N ARG A 135 17.75 2.83 1.54
CA ARG A 135 16.30 2.91 1.75
C ARG A 135 15.92 4.37 1.78
N MET A 136 15.44 4.87 0.66
CA MET A 136 15.07 6.28 0.51
C MET A 136 13.59 6.44 0.83
N CYS A 137 13.25 7.38 1.70
CA CYS A 137 11.88 7.60 2.12
C CYS A 137 11.06 8.35 1.05
N GLU A 138 11.71 9.18 0.25
CA GLU A 138 11.08 10.01 -0.77
C GLU A 138 11.54 9.57 -2.17
N VAL A 139 10.61 9.49 -3.11
CA VAL A 139 10.89 9.10 -4.50
C VAL A 139 11.86 10.08 -5.17
N GLU A 140 11.67 11.37 -4.96
CA GLU A 140 12.53 12.41 -5.55
C GLU A 140 13.97 12.36 -5.00
N ASP A 141 14.16 12.04 -3.73
CA ASP A 141 15.48 11.84 -3.14
C ASP A 141 16.16 10.59 -3.76
N ALA A 142 15.37 9.51 -3.95
CA ALA A 142 15.87 8.30 -4.61
C ALA A 142 16.33 8.57 -6.06
N LYS A 143 15.57 9.34 -6.84
CA LYS A 143 15.94 9.74 -8.21
C LYS A 143 17.27 10.51 -8.21
N LYS A 144 17.43 11.49 -7.34
CA LYS A 144 18.68 12.29 -7.21
C LYS A 144 19.87 11.43 -6.83
N VAL A 145 19.68 10.45 -5.93
CA VAL A 145 20.75 9.52 -5.55
C VAL A 145 21.14 8.62 -6.72
N ILE A 146 20.18 8.10 -7.49
CA ILE A 146 20.46 7.30 -8.68
C ILE A 146 21.26 8.11 -9.71
N ASP A 147 20.85 9.34 -9.98
CA ASP A 147 21.54 10.22 -10.92
C ASP A 147 22.96 10.54 -10.44
N PHE A 148 23.12 10.87 -9.16
CA PHE A 148 24.44 11.11 -8.58
C PHE A 148 25.36 9.90 -8.72
N VAL A 149 24.88 8.72 -8.33
CA VAL A 149 25.67 7.47 -8.36
C VAL A 149 26.05 7.10 -9.80
N ASN A 150 25.13 7.24 -10.75
CA ASN A 150 25.37 6.90 -12.16
C ASN A 150 26.25 7.93 -12.88
N ASN A 151 26.30 9.19 -12.43
CA ASN A 151 27.17 10.22 -13.01
C ASN A 151 28.55 10.28 -12.35
N ASN A 152 28.76 9.62 -11.20
CA ASN A 152 30.04 9.57 -10.54
C ASN A 152 30.96 8.51 -11.17
N GLU A 153 32.03 8.93 -11.83
CA GLU A 153 32.95 8.03 -12.54
C GLU A 153 33.62 7.02 -11.61
N LEU A 154 34.01 7.45 -10.40
CA LEU A 154 34.67 6.57 -9.44
C LEU A 154 33.69 5.47 -9.02
N LEU A 155 32.48 5.78 -8.63
CA LEU A 155 31.48 4.78 -8.23
C LEU A 155 31.18 3.81 -9.38
N ARG A 156 31.04 4.31 -10.61
CA ARG A 156 30.84 3.44 -11.80
C ARG A 156 31.99 2.49 -12.05
N SER A 157 33.21 2.98 -11.93
CA SER A 157 34.44 2.16 -12.18
C SER A 157 34.64 1.07 -11.15
N LYS A 158 34.12 1.27 -9.91
CA LYS A 158 34.27 0.35 -8.77
C LYS A 158 33.07 -0.59 -8.59
N ALA A 159 31.95 -0.30 -9.26
CA ALA A 159 30.71 -1.04 -9.08
C ALA A 159 30.84 -2.51 -9.52
N LYS A 160 30.23 -3.38 -8.73
CA LYS A 160 30.00 -4.79 -9.03
C LYS A 160 28.55 -5.00 -9.48
N GLN A 161 28.27 -6.16 -10.05
CA GLN A 161 26.93 -6.52 -10.45
C GLN A 161 26.03 -6.73 -9.23
N VAL A 162 24.82 -6.15 -9.29
CA VAL A 162 23.77 -6.40 -8.33
C VAL A 162 22.87 -7.56 -8.78
N ASN A 163 21.99 -8.03 -7.90
CA ASN A 163 21.01 -9.07 -8.21
C ASN A 163 20.26 -8.76 -9.53
N PRO A 164 20.32 -9.65 -10.55
CA PRO A 164 19.73 -9.39 -11.88
C PRO A 164 18.19 -9.30 -11.86
N PHE A 165 17.54 -9.83 -10.83
CA PHE A 165 16.08 -9.76 -10.66
C PHE A 165 15.59 -8.42 -10.09
N THR A 166 16.47 -7.46 -9.81
CA THR A 166 16.08 -6.07 -9.52
C THR A 166 15.87 -5.29 -10.82
N ILE A 167 15.04 -4.24 -10.79
CA ILE A 167 14.98 -3.27 -11.87
C ILE A 167 16.28 -2.48 -11.84
N GLN A 168 16.93 -2.27 -12.98
CA GLN A 168 18.26 -1.65 -13.01
C GLN A 168 18.28 -0.34 -13.80
N ASN A 169 18.94 0.64 -13.19
CA ASN A 169 19.34 1.89 -13.85
C ASN A 169 20.84 2.10 -13.61
N GLY A 170 21.65 1.97 -14.65
CA GLY A 170 23.11 2.01 -14.54
C GLY A 170 23.62 0.93 -13.60
N ILE A 171 24.39 1.35 -12.60
CA ILE A 171 24.95 0.45 -11.57
C ILE A 171 24.00 0.19 -10.40
N VAL A 172 22.83 0.83 -10.35
CA VAL A 172 21.87 0.76 -9.26
C VAL A 172 20.80 -0.28 -9.56
N GLY A 173 20.60 -1.24 -8.67
CA GLY A 173 19.43 -2.11 -8.64
C GLY A 173 18.30 -1.47 -7.81
N MET A 174 17.08 -1.51 -8.30
CA MET A 174 15.92 -0.89 -7.65
C MET A 174 14.87 -1.93 -7.31
N ALA A 175 14.23 -1.80 -6.13
CA ALA A 175 13.08 -2.60 -5.75
C ALA A 175 12.15 -1.83 -4.80
N ASN A 176 10.89 -2.24 -4.78
CA ASN A 176 9.91 -1.84 -3.77
C ASN A 176 9.46 -3.11 -3.05
N ASP A 177 9.77 -3.25 -1.78
CA ASP A 177 9.52 -4.46 -1.02
C ASP A 177 8.53 -4.28 0.14
N ARG A 178 8.00 -3.10 0.35
CA ARG A 178 6.89 -2.84 1.29
C ARG A 178 7.10 -3.51 2.66
N ARG A 179 8.26 -3.31 3.30
CA ARG A 179 8.66 -3.91 4.59
C ARG A 179 9.00 -5.42 4.54
N LEU A 180 8.86 -6.05 3.38
CA LEU A 180 9.28 -7.43 3.15
C LEU A 180 10.77 -7.50 2.78
N SER A 181 11.25 -8.66 2.45
CA SER A 181 12.59 -8.84 1.88
C SER A 181 12.47 -9.19 0.40
N TYR A 182 12.73 -8.23 -0.49
CA TYR A 182 12.64 -8.44 -1.94
C TYR A 182 13.42 -9.67 -2.41
N ASN A 183 14.70 -9.78 -1.99
CA ASN A 183 15.55 -10.91 -2.35
C ASN A 183 15.04 -12.25 -1.79
N SER A 184 14.40 -12.24 -0.61
CA SER A 184 13.75 -13.41 -0.02
C SER A 184 12.55 -13.85 -0.86
N THR A 185 11.70 -12.92 -1.27
CA THR A 185 10.52 -13.22 -2.08
C THR A 185 10.91 -13.69 -3.48
N VAL A 186 11.92 -13.09 -4.13
CA VAL A 186 12.47 -13.59 -5.39
C VAL A 186 13.00 -15.02 -5.23
N SER A 187 13.74 -15.29 -4.15
CA SER A 187 14.30 -16.63 -3.87
C SER A 187 13.20 -17.67 -3.63
N PHE A 188 12.14 -17.26 -2.92
CA PHE A 188 10.96 -18.09 -2.75
C PHE A 188 10.32 -18.44 -4.09
N LEU A 189 10.07 -17.45 -4.96
CA LEU A 189 9.46 -17.67 -6.28
C LEU A 189 10.29 -18.60 -7.16
N ILE A 190 11.60 -18.41 -7.19
CA ILE A 190 12.51 -19.28 -7.96
C ILE A 190 12.49 -20.70 -7.37
N SER A 191 12.53 -20.86 -6.05
CA SER A 191 12.48 -22.19 -5.43
C SER A 191 11.15 -22.92 -5.69
N GLU A 192 10.01 -22.20 -5.61
CA GLU A 192 8.69 -22.76 -5.95
C GLU A 192 8.60 -23.12 -7.44
N TYR A 193 9.19 -22.32 -8.33
CA TYR A 193 9.29 -22.65 -9.74
C TYR A 193 10.01 -24.00 -9.95
N PHE A 194 11.19 -24.17 -9.35
CA PHE A 194 11.98 -25.41 -9.48
C PHE A 194 11.30 -26.66 -8.91
N LYS A 195 10.45 -26.53 -7.89
CA LYS A 195 9.61 -27.64 -7.40
C LYS A 195 8.59 -28.13 -8.42
N ASN A 196 8.23 -27.30 -9.40
CA ASN A 196 7.21 -27.59 -10.43
C ASN A 196 7.83 -27.89 -11.81
N VAL A 197 9.15 -27.74 -11.97
CA VAL A 197 9.85 -28.04 -13.23
C VAL A 197 9.89 -29.56 -13.46
N LYS A 198 9.35 -29.98 -14.61
CA LYS A 198 9.39 -31.39 -15.06
C LYS A 198 10.57 -31.66 -16.02
N ASP A 199 10.92 -30.67 -16.81
CA ASP A 199 11.98 -30.74 -17.82
C ASP A 199 12.96 -29.56 -17.63
N TYR A 200 14.14 -29.85 -17.13
CA TYR A 200 15.16 -28.85 -16.88
C TYR A 200 15.78 -28.24 -18.14
N ASP A 201 15.59 -28.86 -19.31
CA ASP A 201 16.08 -28.32 -20.59
C ASP A 201 15.22 -27.12 -21.07
N GLN A 202 14.00 -27.01 -20.60
CA GLN A 202 13.08 -25.90 -20.92
C GLN A 202 13.18 -24.73 -19.93
N VAL A 203 13.99 -24.86 -18.88
CA VAL A 203 14.14 -23.80 -17.90
C VAL A 203 14.79 -22.56 -18.52
N GLY A 204 14.11 -21.45 -18.36
CA GLY A 204 14.61 -20.13 -18.78
C GLY A 204 13.71 -19.01 -18.29
N LEU A 205 14.12 -17.78 -18.58
CA LEU A 205 13.43 -16.58 -18.09
C LEU A 205 11.97 -16.51 -18.55
N GLN A 206 11.66 -16.91 -19.78
CA GLN A 206 10.29 -16.86 -20.33
C GLN A 206 9.36 -17.82 -19.60
N ASP A 207 9.85 -19.03 -19.28
CA ASP A 207 9.07 -20.01 -18.55
C ASP A 207 8.87 -19.59 -17.10
N PHE A 208 9.92 -19.12 -16.44
CA PHE A 208 9.83 -18.57 -15.09
C PHE A 208 8.88 -17.37 -15.01
N ARG A 209 8.90 -16.47 -15.99
CA ARG A 209 7.96 -15.34 -16.09
C ARG A 209 6.51 -15.83 -16.19
N ARG A 210 6.25 -16.81 -17.05
CA ARG A 210 4.91 -17.41 -17.20
C ARG A 210 4.43 -18.03 -15.88
N TYR A 211 5.31 -18.80 -15.24
CA TYR A 211 5.02 -19.39 -13.93
C TYR A 211 4.68 -18.34 -12.88
N THR A 212 5.51 -17.30 -12.76
CA THR A 212 5.33 -16.22 -11.77
C THR A 212 4.04 -15.43 -12.02
N SER A 213 3.72 -15.12 -13.28
CA SER A 213 2.47 -14.45 -13.66
C SER A 213 1.24 -15.29 -13.28
N LYS A 214 1.28 -16.60 -13.58
CA LYS A 214 0.18 -17.50 -13.21
C LYS A 214 0.06 -17.63 -11.68
N LEU A 215 1.17 -17.72 -10.96
CA LEU A 215 1.13 -17.81 -9.50
C LEU A 215 0.56 -16.52 -8.88
N TYR A 216 0.92 -15.36 -9.41
CA TYR A 216 0.34 -14.08 -9.02
C TYR A 216 -1.18 -14.06 -9.24
N GLU A 217 -1.66 -14.48 -10.42
CA GLU A 217 -3.09 -14.57 -10.69
C GLU A 217 -3.80 -15.52 -9.72
N ASP A 218 -3.22 -16.70 -9.49
CA ASP A 218 -3.77 -17.73 -8.60
C ASP A 218 -3.83 -17.29 -7.13
N ILE A 219 -2.89 -16.46 -6.67
CA ILE A 219 -2.86 -15.97 -5.28
C ILE A 219 -3.72 -14.71 -5.11
N PHE A 220 -3.54 -13.70 -5.96
CA PHE A 220 -4.04 -12.35 -5.68
C PHE A 220 -5.25 -11.92 -6.51
N VAL A 221 -5.49 -12.55 -7.66
CA VAL A 221 -6.62 -12.20 -8.54
C VAL A 221 -7.78 -13.14 -8.30
N ASN A 222 -7.62 -14.42 -8.67
CA ASN A 222 -8.67 -15.43 -8.48
C ASN A 222 -8.65 -16.11 -7.09
N LYS A 223 -7.58 -15.89 -6.30
CA LYS A 223 -7.38 -16.33 -4.92
C LYS A 223 -7.41 -17.86 -4.71
N SER A 224 -7.35 -18.64 -5.78
CA SER A 224 -7.41 -20.12 -5.74
C SER A 224 -6.26 -20.75 -4.94
N LYS A 225 -5.12 -20.05 -4.79
CA LYS A 225 -3.96 -20.49 -4.01
C LYS A 225 -3.62 -19.58 -2.84
N LEU A 226 -4.47 -18.63 -2.49
CA LEU A 226 -4.19 -17.67 -1.41
C LEU A 226 -3.94 -18.41 -0.08
N GLU A 227 -4.80 -19.33 0.31
CA GLU A 227 -4.63 -20.10 1.54
C GLU A 227 -3.37 -20.97 1.55
N LYS A 228 -3.05 -21.58 0.41
CA LYS A 228 -1.79 -22.32 0.28
C LYS A 228 -0.58 -21.41 0.45
N PHE A 229 -0.63 -20.20 -0.09
CA PHE A 229 0.44 -19.20 0.04
C PHE A 229 0.59 -18.73 1.50
N LYS A 230 -0.51 -18.43 2.20
CA LYS A 230 -0.52 -18.06 3.63
C LYS A 230 0.11 -19.14 4.52
N ASN A 231 0.05 -20.39 4.12
CA ASN A 231 0.67 -21.50 4.85
C ASN A 231 2.15 -21.74 4.51
N THR A 232 2.76 -20.95 3.60
CA THR A 232 4.18 -21.06 3.29
C THR A 232 5.05 -20.47 4.41
N SER A 233 6.30 -20.96 4.51
CA SER A 233 7.29 -20.36 5.42
C SER A 233 7.66 -18.93 5.02
N GLU A 234 7.53 -18.57 3.73
CA GLU A 234 7.76 -17.21 3.26
C GLU A 234 6.77 -16.25 3.88
N PHE A 235 5.47 -16.55 3.80
CA PHE A 235 4.42 -15.72 4.38
C PHE A 235 4.55 -15.64 5.90
N LYS A 236 4.61 -16.76 6.58
CA LYS A 236 4.68 -16.84 8.06
C LYS A 236 5.91 -16.13 8.67
N SER A 237 6.99 -15.97 7.92
CA SER A 237 8.18 -15.24 8.39
C SER A 237 8.02 -13.72 8.44
N GLY A 238 6.94 -13.20 7.87
CA GLY A 238 6.62 -11.77 7.82
C GLY A 238 5.61 -11.31 8.86
N SER A 239 4.84 -12.23 9.46
CA SER A 239 3.64 -11.96 10.25
C SER A 239 3.81 -10.91 11.37
N ASP A 240 4.94 -10.92 12.07
CA ASP A 240 5.19 -9.99 13.19
C ASP A 240 5.43 -8.52 12.75
N ARG A 241 5.50 -8.26 11.45
CA ARG A 241 5.79 -6.92 10.89
C ARG A 241 4.53 -6.14 10.55
N PHE A 242 3.38 -6.80 10.50
CA PHE A 242 2.12 -6.26 10.02
C PHE A 242 1.06 -6.30 11.10
N LYS A 243 0.12 -5.36 11.04
CA LYS A 243 -0.99 -5.26 12.00
C LYS A 243 -2.06 -6.34 11.77
N SER A 244 -2.13 -6.87 10.54
CA SER A 244 -3.09 -7.90 10.15
C SER A 244 -2.54 -8.75 9.01
N GLU A 245 -3.08 -9.96 8.87
CA GLU A 245 -2.77 -10.85 7.76
C GLU A 245 -3.12 -10.22 6.40
N ASN A 246 -4.22 -9.48 6.33
CA ASN A 246 -4.62 -8.78 5.10
C ASN A 246 -3.65 -7.65 4.73
N GLU A 247 -3.12 -6.92 5.70
CA GLU A 247 -2.04 -5.95 5.45
C GLU A 247 -0.80 -6.65 4.87
N GLU A 248 -0.42 -7.81 5.41
CA GLU A 248 0.69 -8.61 4.91
C GLU A 248 0.44 -9.09 3.48
N ILE A 249 -0.76 -9.61 3.16
CA ILE A 249 -1.14 -10.04 1.82
C ILE A 249 -1.01 -8.90 0.81
N VAL A 250 -1.49 -7.69 1.14
CA VAL A 250 -1.39 -6.52 0.26
C VAL A 250 0.08 -6.12 0.03
N ASN A 251 0.93 -6.22 1.05
CA ASN A 251 2.35 -5.97 0.85
C ASN A 251 3.00 -7.01 -0.08
N TYR A 252 2.68 -8.29 0.05
CA TYR A 252 3.13 -9.32 -0.90
C TYR A 252 2.57 -9.08 -2.32
N TYR A 253 1.31 -8.70 -2.46
CA TYR A 253 0.72 -8.32 -3.75
C TYR A 253 1.57 -7.26 -4.45
N GLN A 254 1.94 -6.18 -3.77
CA GLN A 254 2.74 -5.09 -4.32
C GLN A 254 4.17 -5.52 -4.65
N VAL A 255 4.79 -6.37 -3.82
CA VAL A 255 6.12 -6.92 -4.09
C VAL A 255 6.11 -7.84 -5.31
N PHE A 256 5.10 -8.69 -5.45
CA PHE A 256 4.93 -9.54 -6.65
C PHE A 256 4.78 -8.70 -7.92
N LEU A 257 4.02 -7.59 -7.88
CA LEU A 257 3.94 -6.66 -9.03
C LEU A 257 5.31 -6.07 -9.38
N THR A 258 6.12 -5.69 -8.39
CA THR A 258 7.48 -5.21 -8.62
C THR A 258 8.35 -6.29 -9.27
N ILE A 259 8.24 -7.55 -8.81
CA ILE A 259 8.97 -8.68 -9.40
C ILE A 259 8.51 -8.93 -10.84
N LEU A 260 7.22 -8.98 -11.10
CA LEU A 260 6.68 -9.13 -12.45
C LEU A 260 7.15 -8.02 -13.38
N MET A 261 7.20 -6.77 -12.89
CA MET A 261 7.76 -5.65 -13.61
C MET A 261 9.25 -5.90 -13.95
N SER A 262 10.04 -6.37 -12.98
CA SER A 262 11.45 -6.68 -13.19
C SER A 262 11.66 -7.79 -14.25
N LEU A 263 10.75 -8.74 -14.35
CA LEU A 263 10.82 -9.83 -15.32
C LEU A 263 10.45 -9.41 -16.75
N LYS A 264 9.82 -8.25 -16.95
CA LYS A 264 9.43 -7.77 -18.31
C LYS A 264 10.60 -7.36 -19.21
N GLY A 265 11.78 -7.18 -18.67
CA GLY A 265 12.97 -6.81 -19.42
C GLY A 265 13.36 -5.35 -19.25
N VAL A 266 13.15 -4.50 -20.23
CA VAL A 266 13.42 -3.07 -20.08
C VAL A 266 12.27 -2.43 -19.34
N VAL A 267 12.56 -1.90 -18.16
CA VAL A 267 11.62 -1.12 -17.36
C VAL A 267 12.15 0.31 -17.29
N ARG A 268 11.34 1.26 -17.67
CA ARG A 268 11.69 2.67 -17.55
C ARG A 268 11.71 3.08 -16.10
N THR A 269 12.66 3.91 -15.72
CA THR A 269 12.81 4.38 -14.33
C THR A 269 11.58 5.13 -13.85
N ASP A 270 10.95 5.94 -14.72
CA ASP A 270 9.71 6.65 -14.42
C ASP A 270 8.52 5.69 -14.21
N GLU A 271 8.42 4.60 -14.98
CA GLU A 271 7.41 3.55 -14.77
C GLU A 271 7.56 2.88 -13.39
N PHE A 272 8.80 2.59 -12.98
CA PHE A 272 9.08 2.05 -11.67
C PHE A 272 8.69 3.02 -10.54
N PHE A 273 9.07 4.28 -10.65
CA PHE A 273 8.74 5.26 -9.61
C PHE A 273 7.24 5.54 -9.52
N LYS A 274 6.53 5.58 -10.64
CA LYS A 274 5.07 5.64 -10.62
C LYS A 274 4.45 4.44 -9.88
N HIS A 275 4.96 3.23 -10.11
CA HIS A 275 4.52 2.06 -9.36
C HIS A 275 4.80 2.20 -7.85
N VAL A 276 5.96 2.75 -7.45
CA VAL A 276 6.28 3.00 -6.04
C VAL A 276 5.31 3.99 -5.42
N GLU A 277 5.02 5.11 -6.10
CA GLU A 277 4.05 6.12 -5.66
C GLU A 277 2.65 5.54 -5.53
N ASP A 278 2.20 4.73 -6.50
CA ASP A 278 0.94 4.00 -6.43
C ASP A 278 0.88 3.02 -5.24
N CYS A 279 2.01 2.41 -4.86
CA CYS A 279 2.11 1.55 -3.69
C CYS A 279 2.13 2.33 -2.36
N GLN A 280 2.54 3.59 -2.37
CA GLN A 280 2.57 4.48 -1.20
C GLN A 280 1.25 5.24 -0.99
N ASP A 281 0.34 5.19 -1.97
CA ASP A 281 -1.00 5.76 -1.84
C ASP A 281 -1.83 4.99 -0.82
N ASP A 282 -2.02 5.58 0.36
CA ASP A 282 -2.73 4.96 1.47
C ASP A 282 -4.17 4.59 1.09
N ASN A 283 -4.86 5.40 0.27
CA ASN A 283 -6.23 5.09 -0.15
C ASN A 283 -6.28 3.84 -1.02
N LYS A 284 -5.35 3.70 -1.98
CA LYS A 284 -5.24 2.49 -2.79
C LYS A 284 -4.86 1.28 -1.94
N PHE A 285 -3.96 1.46 -0.99
CA PHE A 285 -3.56 0.40 -0.06
C PHE A 285 -4.74 -0.10 0.78
N TYR A 286 -5.50 0.79 1.43
CA TYR A 286 -6.64 0.39 2.26
C TYR A 286 -7.79 -0.23 1.45
N ARG A 287 -8.00 0.20 0.21
CA ARG A 287 -8.96 -0.48 -0.70
C ARG A 287 -8.52 -1.93 -1.00
N LEU A 288 -7.23 -2.16 -1.23
CA LEU A 288 -6.70 -3.50 -1.44
C LEU A 288 -6.82 -4.37 -0.17
N VAL A 289 -6.54 -3.82 1.01
CA VAL A 289 -6.74 -4.52 2.28
C VAL A 289 -8.21 -4.94 2.44
N GLY A 290 -9.15 -4.04 2.18
CA GLY A 290 -10.60 -4.34 2.22
C GLY A 290 -10.98 -5.48 1.27
N HIS A 291 -10.47 -5.45 0.03
CA HIS A 291 -10.73 -6.50 -0.95
C HIS A 291 -10.25 -7.91 -0.48
N PHE A 292 -9.14 -8.02 0.24
CA PHE A 292 -8.68 -9.29 0.80
C PHE A 292 -9.44 -9.67 2.08
N TYR A 293 -9.85 -8.69 2.87
CA TYR A 293 -10.70 -8.91 4.04
C TYR A 293 -12.05 -9.51 3.65
N ASP A 294 -12.74 -8.93 2.68
CA ASP A 294 -14.02 -9.42 2.16
C ASP A 294 -13.91 -10.84 1.60
N TYR A 295 -12.78 -11.17 0.98
CA TYR A 295 -12.52 -12.53 0.52
C TYR A 295 -12.47 -13.55 1.67
N GLU A 296 -11.79 -13.23 2.77
CA GLU A 296 -11.70 -14.14 3.91
C GLU A 296 -13.05 -14.36 4.59
N GLU A 297 -13.83 -13.30 4.72
CA GLU A 297 -15.15 -13.39 5.31
C GLU A 297 -16.08 -14.26 4.45
N LYS A 298 -16.07 -14.05 3.13
CA LYS A 298 -16.81 -14.92 2.19
C LYS A 298 -16.35 -16.38 2.25
N ARG A 299 -15.05 -16.63 2.38
CA ARG A 299 -14.52 -17.99 2.50
C ARG A 299 -14.99 -18.68 3.78
N LYS A 300 -14.88 -18.01 4.93
CA LYS A 300 -15.35 -18.53 6.23
C LYS A 300 -16.85 -18.85 6.22
N ASN A 301 -17.62 -18.04 5.50
CA ASN A 301 -19.04 -18.27 5.33
C ASN A 301 -19.31 -19.48 4.41
N ASN A 302 -18.59 -19.64 3.29
CA ASN A 302 -18.73 -20.80 2.40
C ASN A 302 -18.31 -22.12 3.07
N GLU A 303 -17.31 -22.13 3.94
CA GLU A 303 -16.94 -23.33 4.72
C GLU A 303 -18.03 -23.73 5.74
N LYS A 304 -18.78 -22.75 6.27
CA LYS A 304 -19.98 -23.01 7.07
C LYS A 304 -21.19 -23.44 6.24
N ASP A 305 -21.29 -23.00 4.96
CA ASP A 305 -22.41 -23.29 4.07
C ASP A 305 -22.47 -24.76 3.61
N ILE A 306 -21.40 -25.54 3.76
CA ILE A 306 -21.44 -27.01 3.54
C ILE A 306 -22.25 -27.70 4.65
N GLU A 307 -22.40 -27.07 5.83
CA GLU A 307 -23.29 -27.56 6.91
C GLU A 307 -24.70 -26.93 6.88
N VAL A 308 -24.97 -25.93 6.01
CA VAL A 308 -26.15 -25.04 6.12
C VAL A 308 -26.85 -24.79 4.80
N GLU A 309 -27.23 -25.84 4.08
CA GLU A 309 -28.20 -25.69 2.98
C GLU A 309 -29.61 -25.25 3.45
N GLN A 310 -29.85 -25.24 4.76
CA GLN A 310 -31.12 -24.82 5.39
C GLN A 310 -31.20 -23.34 5.80
N ASP A 311 -30.10 -22.56 5.76
CA ASP A 311 -30.08 -21.15 6.22
C ASP A 311 -30.12 -20.10 5.07
N LYS A 312 -29.95 -20.50 3.82
CA LYS A 312 -29.98 -19.57 2.65
C LYS A 312 -31.27 -18.77 2.55
N THR A 313 -32.41 -19.35 2.94
CA THR A 313 -33.71 -18.66 2.94
C THR A 313 -33.83 -17.58 4.02
N LYS A 314 -33.13 -17.70 5.12
CA LYS A 314 -33.15 -16.68 6.19
C LYS A 314 -32.25 -15.47 5.87
N ASP A 315 -31.07 -15.72 5.30
CA ASP A 315 -30.14 -14.65 4.94
C ASP A 315 -30.64 -13.81 3.75
N THR A 316 -31.24 -14.42 2.75
CA THR A 316 -31.92 -13.70 1.66
C THR A 316 -33.02 -12.78 2.20
N LYS A 317 -33.80 -13.25 3.17
CA LYS A 317 -34.85 -12.48 3.77
C LYS A 317 -34.35 -11.30 4.64
N LYS A 318 -33.22 -11.48 5.33
CA LYS A 318 -32.53 -10.40 6.07
C LYS A 318 -31.97 -9.34 5.14
N GLN A 319 -31.40 -9.76 4.02
CA GLN A 319 -30.90 -8.85 2.97
C GLN A 319 -32.03 -8.02 2.37
N GLU A 320 -33.15 -8.65 1.97
CA GLU A 320 -34.34 -7.96 1.45
C GLU A 320 -34.91 -6.92 2.44
N ILE A 321 -34.86 -7.24 3.74
CA ILE A 321 -35.29 -6.31 4.80
C ILE A 321 -34.35 -5.09 4.87
N LEU A 322 -33.05 -5.29 4.81
CA LEU A 322 -32.08 -4.20 4.84
C LEU A 322 -32.17 -3.34 3.57
N GLU A 323 -32.30 -3.96 2.39
CA GLU A 323 -32.49 -3.25 1.11
C GLU A 323 -33.77 -2.38 1.13
N SER A 324 -34.89 -2.94 1.64
CA SER A 324 -36.12 -2.20 1.80
C SER A 324 -36.00 -1.02 2.74
N PHE A 325 -35.22 -1.19 3.84
CA PHE A 325 -34.92 -0.09 4.75
C PHE A 325 -34.04 0.97 4.09
N VAL A 326 -33.00 0.59 3.36
CA VAL A 326 -32.10 1.51 2.64
C VAL A 326 -32.88 2.36 1.66
N LEU A 327 -33.74 1.74 0.86
CA LEU A 327 -34.60 2.44 -0.11
C LEU A 327 -35.58 3.41 0.57
N TYR A 328 -36.23 3.00 1.65
CA TYR A 328 -37.15 3.85 2.40
C TYR A 328 -36.41 5.00 3.09
N ALA A 329 -35.32 4.72 3.79
CA ALA A 329 -34.53 5.72 4.49
C ALA A 329 -33.90 6.73 3.53
N SER A 330 -33.49 6.27 2.34
CA SER A 330 -32.97 7.14 1.27
C SER A 330 -34.03 8.12 0.78
N LYS A 331 -35.28 7.66 0.57
CA LYS A 331 -36.38 8.52 0.17
C LYS A 331 -36.81 9.52 1.25
N LYS A 332 -36.74 9.10 2.52
CA LYS A 332 -37.28 9.90 3.64
C LYS A 332 -36.25 10.85 4.26
N TYR A 333 -35.00 10.46 4.27
CA TYR A 333 -33.93 11.15 4.98
C TYR A 333 -32.72 11.52 4.09
N GLY A 334 -32.79 11.17 2.79
CA GLY A 334 -31.66 11.25 1.86
C GLY A 334 -30.67 10.07 1.98
N ALA A 335 -30.15 9.61 0.85
CA ALA A 335 -29.26 8.44 0.77
C ALA A 335 -28.05 8.52 1.70
N ILE A 336 -27.51 9.71 1.88
CA ILE A 336 -26.36 9.99 2.73
C ILE A 336 -26.62 9.75 4.23
N ASN A 337 -27.86 9.85 4.67
CA ASN A 337 -28.22 9.61 6.07
C ASN A 337 -28.32 8.14 6.42
N VAL A 338 -28.52 7.29 5.44
CA VAL A 338 -28.69 5.85 5.65
C VAL A 338 -27.47 5.23 6.36
N PRO A 339 -26.23 5.43 5.91
CA PRO A 339 -25.05 4.95 6.61
C PRO A 339 -24.92 5.51 8.03
N ILE A 340 -25.29 6.78 8.24
CA ILE A 340 -25.24 7.43 9.55
C ILE A 340 -26.29 6.81 10.51
N ILE A 341 -27.49 6.56 10.01
CA ILE A 341 -28.57 5.93 10.79
C ILE A 341 -28.17 4.50 11.17
N LEU A 342 -27.66 3.73 10.22
CA LEU A 342 -27.21 2.36 10.45
C LEU A 342 -26.04 2.32 11.46
N ARG A 343 -25.06 3.21 11.32
CA ARG A 343 -23.93 3.31 12.24
C ARG A 343 -24.38 3.64 13.66
N LYS A 344 -25.24 4.63 13.84
CA LYS A 344 -25.82 4.97 15.14
C LYS A 344 -26.55 3.80 15.77
N TYR A 345 -27.30 3.04 14.98
CA TYR A 345 -27.99 1.85 15.45
C TYR A 345 -27.00 0.76 15.88
N ILE A 346 -25.93 0.52 15.09
CA ILE A 346 -24.85 -0.42 15.42
C ILE A 346 -24.14 -0.01 16.72
N GLU A 347 -23.93 1.29 16.93
CA GLU A 347 -23.31 1.86 18.14
C GLU A 347 -24.25 1.86 19.37
N GLY A 348 -25.51 1.47 19.20
CA GLY A 348 -26.48 1.33 20.27
C GLY A 348 -27.45 2.50 20.43
N ASP A 349 -27.40 3.53 19.56
CA ASP A 349 -28.39 4.61 19.53
C ASP A 349 -29.61 4.17 18.72
N ASN A 350 -30.61 3.65 19.42
CA ASN A 350 -31.86 3.22 18.80
C ASN A 350 -32.74 4.40 18.37
N ASN A 351 -32.44 5.67 18.75
CA ASN A 351 -33.35 6.81 18.52
C ASN A 351 -33.43 7.18 17.03
N ALA A 352 -32.42 6.91 16.22
CA ALA A 352 -32.45 7.19 14.79
C ALA A 352 -33.51 6.33 14.04
N ILE A 353 -33.67 5.06 14.47
CA ILE A 353 -34.64 4.10 13.87
C ILE A 353 -36.00 4.13 14.61
N THR A 354 -36.00 4.57 15.87
CA THR A 354 -37.20 4.49 16.76
C THR A 354 -38.33 5.45 16.42
N ARG A 355 -38.10 6.45 15.57
CA ARG A 355 -39.18 7.38 15.15
C ARG A 355 -40.13 6.75 14.14
N ASP A 356 -39.76 5.66 13.47
CA ASP A 356 -40.61 4.92 12.56
C ASP A 356 -41.00 3.58 13.16
N LYS A 357 -42.27 3.44 13.56
CA LYS A 357 -42.78 2.29 14.29
C LYS A 357 -42.64 0.98 13.50
N ASN A 358 -42.84 1.04 12.18
CA ASN A 358 -42.83 -0.15 11.31
C ASN A 358 -41.39 -0.67 11.13
N PHE A 359 -40.40 0.23 10.96
CA PHE A 359 -38.99 -0.19 10.84
C PHE A 359 -38.39 -0.63 12.17
N ARG A 360 -38.79 -0.01 13.28
CA ARG A 360 -38.39 -0.45 14.62
C ARG A 360 -38.73 -1.93 14.86
N GLU A 361 -39.93 -2.34 14.53
CA GLU A 361 -40.36 -3.72 14.75
C GLU A 361 -39.65 -4.68 13.79
N MET A 362 -39.52 -4.34 12.50
CA MET A 362 -38.83 -5.16 11.52
C MET A 362 -37.34 -5.37 11.86
N PHE A 363 -36.64 -4.29 12.21
CA PHE A 363 -35.20 -4.37 12.60
C PHE A 363 -35.02 -5.15 13.89
N ARG A 364 -35.82 -4.91 14.89
CA ARG A 364 -35.72 -5.54 16.21
C ARG A 364 -35.97 -7.05 16.17
N ILE A 365 -36.83 -7.52 15.28
CA ILE A 365 -37.22 -8.94 15.20
C ILE A 365 -36.31 -9.72 14.25
N ASN A 366 -35.82 -9.12 13.18
CA ASN A 366 -35.23 -9.83 12.05
C ASN A 366 -33.73 -9.55 11.80
N LEU A 367 -33.16 -8.49 12.38
CA LEU A 367 -31.78 -8.07 12.11
C LEU A 367 -31.03 -7.84 13.42
N SER A 368 -29.98 -8.62 13.64
CA SER A 368 -28.99 -8.31 14.67
C SER A 368 -28.03 -7.23 14.16
N ARG A 369 -27.25 -6.63 15.09
CA ARG A 369 -26.17 -5.69 14.73
C ARG A 369 -25.14 -6.33 13.80
N ASP A 370 -24.80 -7.57 14.09
CA ASP A 370 -23.84 -8.35 13.28
C ASP A 370 -24.38 -8.65 11.89
N ASP A 371 -25.70 -8.92 11.76
CA ASP A 371 -26.36 -9.07 10.45
C ASP A 371 -26.25 -7.79 9.62
N ILE A 372 -26.48 -6.62 10.23
CA ILE A 372 -26.40 -5.33 9.54
C ILE A 372 -24.98 -5.06 9.07
N ILE A 373 -23.98 -5.27 9.95
CA ILE A 373 -22.57 -5.09 9.59
C ILE A 373 -22.19 -6.03 8.45
N ARG A 374 -22.55 -7.31 8.56
CA ARG A 374 -22.25 -8.32 7.56
C ARG A 374 -22.90 -8.03 6.21
N ILE A 375 -24.20 -7.72 6.19
CA ILE A 375 -24.94 -7.47 4.94
C ILE A 375 -24.48 -6.15 4.33
N THR A 376 -24.23 -5.11 5.12
CA THR A 376 -23.69 -3.83 4.63
C THR A 376 -22.32 -4.01 3.99
N ASN A 377 -21.43 -4.76 4.63
CA ASN A 377 -20.09 -5.02 4.08
C ASN A 377 -20.14 -5.88 2.81
N ASN A 378 -21.10 -6.81 2.71
CA ASN A 378 -21.27 -7.65 1.52
C ASN A 378 -21.94 -6.94 0.34
N ASN A 379 -22.63 -5.82 0.59
CA ASN A 379 -23.40 -5.07 -0.41
C ASN A 379 -23.01 -3.58 -0.39
N LEU A 380 -21.71 -3.29 -0.28
CA LEU A 380 -21.19 -1.92 -0.35
C LEU A 380 -21.67 -1.17 -1.60
N GLU A 381 -21.95 -1.89 -2.69
CA GLU A 381 -22.52 -1.34 -3.93
C GLU A 381 -23.89 -0.66 -3.73
N LEU A 382 -24.67 -1.11 -2.75
CA LEU A 382 -25.95 -0.46 -2.37
C LEU A 382 -25.74 0.89 -1.68
N PHE A 383 -24.54 1.13 -1.15
CA PHE A 383 -24.17 2.33 -0.39
C PHE A 383 -23.17 3.22 -1.12
N VAL A 384 -22.56 2.72 -2.21
CA VAL A 384 -21.62 3.45 -3.05
C VAL A 384 -22.36 3.92 -4.30
N GLN A 385 -23.09 4.99 -4.17
CA GLN A 385 -23.20 5.93 -5.28
C GLN A 385 -21.80 6.42 -5.61
N SER A 386 -21.53 6.83 -6.86
CA SER A 386 -20.20 7.28 -7.25
C SER A 386 -19.58 8.20 -6.18
N GLU A 387 -18.29 8.09 -5.89
CA GLU A 387 -17.63 8.93 -4.85
C GLU A 387 -17.93 10.42 -5.03
N HIS A 388 -18.23 10.82 -6.24
CA HIS A 388 -18.56 12.18 -6.62
C HIS A 388 -19.98 12.60 -6.19
N GLU A 389 -20.98 11.75 -6.38
CA GLU A 389 -22.38 12.02 -5.98
C GLU A 389 -22.51 12.01 -4.46
N THR A 390 -21.92 11.02 -3.79
CA THR A 390 -21.94 10.91 -2.32
C THR A 390 -21.31 12.13 -1.64
N SER A 391 -20.33 12.70 -2.28
CA SER A 391 -19.59 13.83 -1.75
C SER A 391 -20.29 15.15 -1.99
N GLN A 392 -20.98 15.33 -3.12
CA GLN A 392 -21.88 16.47 -3.37
C GLN A 392 -23.08 16.43 -2.42
N GLU A 393 -23.66 15.26 -2.22
CA GLU A 393 -24.74 15.05 -1.26
C GLU A 393 -24.31 15.35 0.18
N MET A 394 -23.08 15.01 0.57
CA MET A 394 -22.51 15.35 1.88
C MET A 394 -22.40 16.85 2.10
N LEU A 395 -21.90 17.57 1.10
CA LEU A 395 -21.77 19.02 1.17
C LEU A 395 -23.14 19.70 1.23
N TYR A 396 -24.07 19.27 0.40
CA TYR A 396 -25.47 19.70 0.42
C TYR A 396 -26.12 19.47 1.79
N TYR A 397 -25.95 18.29 2.35
CA TYR A 397 -26.47 17.95 3.66
C TYR A 397 -25.87 18.79 4.80
N PHE A 398 -24.57 19.05 4.74
CA PHE A 398 -23.88 19.93 5.69
C PHE A 398 -24.45 21.35 5.65
N ILE A 399 -24.65 21.90 4.45
CA ILE A 399 -25.26 23.22 4.23
C ILE A 399 -26.65 23.26 4.80
N ASN A 400 -27.51 22.31 4.45
CA ASN A 400 -28.89 22.22 4.93
C ASN A 400 -28.98 22.06 6.44
N ALA A 401 -28.09 21.28 7.02
CA ALA A 401 -28.06 21.10 8.46
C ALA A 401 -27.64 22.39 9.20
N ILE A 402 -26.72 23.16 8.65
CA ILE A 402 -26.40 24.48 9.20
C ILE A 402 -27.59 25.46 9.05
N GLN A 403 -28.22 25.50 7.88
CA GLN A 403 -29.38 26.35 7.64
C GLN A 403 -30.51 25.99 8.59
N ALA A 404 -30.85 24.73 8.78
CA ALA A 404 -31.88 24.26 9.71
C ALA A 404 -31.57 24.65 11.18
N THR A 405 -30.27 24.74 11.55
CA THR A 405 -29.89 25.12 12.91
C THR A 405 -29.94 26.60 13.16
N TYR A 406 -29.55 27.42 12.20
CA TYR A 406 -29.38 28.86 12.36
C TYR A 406 -30.50 29.66 11.71
N GLY A 407 -31.49 29.02 11.11
CA GLY A 407 -32.67 29.64 10.49
C GLY A 407 -32.27 30.67 9.43
N LYS A 408 -32.81 31.90 9.55
CA LYS A 408 -32.55 32.99 8.58
C LYS A 408 -31.07 33.38 8.40
N TYR A 409 -30.20 32.98 9.32
CA TYR A 409 -28.74 33.21 9.25
C TYR A 409 -27.97 31.97 8.77
N GLY A 410 -28.69 30.89 8.44
CA GLY A 410 -28.08 29.59 8.12
C GLY A 410 -27.17 29.67 6.91
N PHE A 411 -27.53 30.43 5.88
CA PHE A 411 -26.72 30.62 4.68
C PHE A 411 -25.36 31.27 5.01
N GLU A 412 -25.37 32.39 5.74
CA GLU A 412 -24.13 33.09 6.13
C GLU A 412 -23.24 32.22 7.01
N HIS A 413 -23.84 31.45 7.93
CA HIS A 413 -23.10 30.50 8.75
C HIS A 413 -22.51 29.35 7.97
N ALA A 414 -23.20 28.84 6.93
CA ALA A 414 -22.67 27.81 6.05
C ALA A 414 -21.45 28.33 5.25
N CYS A 415 -21.58 29.53 4.68
CA CYS A 415 -20.46 30.21 3.98
C CYS A 415 -19.25 30.42 4.92
N TYR A 416 -19.52 30.90 6.12
CA TYR A 416 -18.47 31.13 7.12
C TYR A 416 -17.77 29.82 7.54
N ALA A 417 -18.52 28.76 7.81
CA ALA A 417 -17.98 27.47 8.21
C ALA A 417 -17.12 26.85 7.10
N LEU A 418 -17.59 26.92 5.85
CA LEU A 418 -16.86 26.44 4.69
C LEU A 418 -15.56 27.24 4.47
N ASN A 419 -15.60 28.57 4.56
CA ASN A 419 -14.39 29.41 4.47
C ASN A 419 -13.33 29.03 5.50
N ARG A 420 -13.74 28.76 6.75
CA ARG A 420 -12.81 28.33 7.80
C ARG A 420 -12.21 26.95 7.51
N ILE A 421 -13.02 25.98 7.07
CA ILE A 421 -12.56 24.65 6.67
C ILE A 421 -11.55 24.76 5.52
N PHE A 422 -11.81 25.59 4.51
CA PHE A 422 -10.89 25.83 3.38
C PHE A 422 -9.58 26.50 3.80
N SER A 423 -9.62 27.33 4.85
CA SER A 423 -8.43 27.95 5.43
C SER A 423 -7.63 26.99 6.33
N GLY A 424 -8.05 25.74 6.46
CA GLY A 424 -7.44 24.75 7.33
C GLY A 424 -7.79 24.89 8.81
N ASP A 425 -8.76 25.77 9.15
CA ASP A 425 -9.23 25.96 10.50
C ASP A 425 -10.47 25.11 10.77
N PHE A 426 -10.26 23.94 11.31
CA PHE A 426 -11.31 23.00 11.70
C PHE A 426 -11.88 23.25 13.09
N SER A 427 -11.45 24.30 13.79
CA SER A 427 -11.87 24.60 15.16
C SER A 427 -13.36 24.85 15.28
N TYR A 428 -13.97 25.49 14.28
CA TYR A 428 -15.41 25.73 14.22
C TYR A 428 -16.24 24.43 14.20
N VAL A 429 -15.72 23.42 13.53
CA VAL A 429 -16.33 22.09 13.44
C VAL A 429 -16.00 21.22 14.66
N THR A 430 -14.82 21.41 15.28
CA THR A 430 -14.30 20.59 16.38
C THR A 430 -14.69 21.09 17.76
N ASN A 431 -14.89 22.40 17.98
CA ASN A 431 -15.09 23.03 19.29
C ASN A 431 -16.54 23.23 19.72
N GLY A 432 -17.52 22.97 18.86
CA GLY A 432 -18.93 23.12 19.19
C GLY A 432 -19.53 21.92 19.95
N SER A 433 -20.45 22.16 20.87
CA SER A 433 -21.36 21.15 21.46
C SER A 433 -22.38 20.63 20.46
N ASN A 434 -22.17 20.84 19.19
CA ASN A 434 -23.12 20.79 18.09
C ASN A 434 -23.26 19.37 17.53
N LYS A 435 -24.46 18.97 17.11
CA LYS A 435 -24.78 17.68 16.43
C LYS A 435 -23.88 17.41 15.22
N TYR A 436 -23.37 18.46 14.55
CA TYR A 436 -22.44 18.38 13.41
C TYR A 436 -21.08 17.80 13.78
N ARG A 437 -20.60 18.03 15.00
CA ARG A 437 -19.33 17.51 15.49
C ARG A 437 -19.30 15.98 15.42
N GLN A 438 -20.40 15.31 15.70
CA GLN A 438 -20.46 13.85 15.66
C GLN A 438 -20.58 13.35 14.21
N THR A 439 -21.31 14.05 13.36
CA THR A 439 -21.48 13.70 11.96
C THR A 439 -20.21 13.91 11.15
N LEU A 440 -19.52 15.04 11.35
CA LEU A 440 -18.28 15.38 10.63
C LEU A 440 -17.03 14.71 11.19
N LYS A 441 -17.01 14.27 12.47
CA LYS A 441 -15.88 13.46 13.01
C LYS A 441 -15.73 12.11 12.32
N SER A 442 -16.75 11.61 11.69
CA SER A 442 -16.71 10.35 10.95
C SER A 442 -16.30 10.49 9.50
N TYR A 443 -16.09 11.69 8.99
CA TYR A 443 -15.71 11.94 7.61
C TYR A 443 -14.26 12.43 7.50
N ASP A 444 -13.59 11.96 6.45
CA ASP A 444 -12.26 12.41 6.08
C ASP A 444 -12.36 13.84 5.49
N TYR A 445 -11.86 14.83 6.22
CA TYR A 445 -11.83 16.23 5.78
C TYR A 445 -11.07 16.41 4.46
N GLY A 446 -10.06 15.60 4.19
CA GLY A 446 -9.35 15.59 2.91
C GLY A 446 -10.28 15.25 1.74
N LYS A 447 -11.22 14.34 1.96
CA LYS A 447 -12.25 14.02 0.97
C LYS A 447 -13.23 15.17 0.77
N LEU A 448 -13.67 15.82 1.83
CA LEU A 448 -14.55 16.99 1.72
C LEU A 448 -13.88 18.11 0.91
N ILE A 449 -12.61 18.42 1.19
CA ILE A 449 -11.84 19.39 0.43
C ILE A 449 -11.67 18.95 -1.04
N GLY A 450 -11.37 17.67 -1.28
CA GLY A 450 -11.24 17.10 -2.63
C GLY A 450 -12.52 17.25 -3.45
N VAL A 451 -13.67 17.05 -2.82
CA VAL A 451 -15.00 17.20 -3.46
C VAL A 451 -15.29 18.63 -3.80
N VAL A 452 -15.09 19.52 -2.86
CA VAL A 452 -15.30 20.94 -3.10
C VAL A 452 -14.39 21.42 -4.21
N ASN A 453 -13.11 21.04 -4.20
CA ASN A 453 -12.16 21.38 -5.28
C ASN A 453 -12.57 20.78 -6.63
N SER A 454 -13.10 19.55 -6.68
CA SER A 454 -13.54 18.94 -7.93
C SER A 454 -14.85 19.57 -8.45
N TYR A 455 -15.74 19.96 -7.56
CA TYR A 455 -16.96 20.71 -7.91
C TYR A 455 -16.60 22.07 -8.52
N PHE A 456 -15.58 22.75 -7.99
CA PHE A 456 -15.12 24.04 -8.49
C PHE A 456 -14.24 23.95 -9.72
N SER A 457 -13.59 22.84 -10.01
CA SER A 457 -12.73 22.69 -11.20
C SER A 457 -13.48 22.83 -12.53
N GLY A 458 -14.81 22.71 -12.51
CA GLY A 458 -15.69 22.90 -13.67
C GLY A 458 -16.39 24.26 -13.76
N ILE A 459 -16.12 25.18 -12.82
CA ILE A 459 -16.79 26.49 -12.78
C ILE A 459 -15.78 27.59 -13.09
N GLU A 460 -15.99 28.37 -14.17
CA GLU A 460 -15.23 29.58 -14.44
C GLU A 460 -15.71 30.70 -13.49
N PHE A 461 -14.88 31.06 -12.50
CA PHE A 461 -15.12 32.22 -11.65
C PHE A 461 -14.62 33.49 -12.31
N LYS A 462 -15.41 34.56 -12.22
CA LYS A 462 -14.96 35.89 -12.56
C LYS A 462 -14.26 36.52 -11.35
N GLU A 463 -13.20 37.29 -11.62
CA GLU A 463 -12.47 38.01 -10.58
C GLU A 463 -13.43 38.86 -9.74
N GLY A 464 -13.54 38.54 -8.43
CA GLY A 464 -14.42 39.24 -7.48
C GLY A 464 -15.66 38.45 -7.00
N ASP A 465 -15.94 37.25 -7.54
CA ASP A 465 -17.05 36.42 -7.09
C ASP A 465 -16.68 35.71 -5.77
N ASP A 466 -17.58 35.78 -4.78
CA ASP A 466 -17.48 34.90 -3.61
C ASP A 466 -17.96 33.50 -4.03
N TYR A 467 -17.00 32.64 -4.39
CA TYR A 467 -17.28 31.30 -4.89
C TYR A 467 -18.00 30.43 -3.88
N ILE A 468 -17.84 30.68 -2.58
CA ILE A 468 -18.55 29.95 -1.52
C ILE A 468 -20.03 30.34 -1.47
N GLN A 469 -20.35 31.62 -1.62
CA GLN A 469 -21.73 32.07 -1.73
C GLN A 469 -22.39 31.48 -2.97
N THR A 470 -21.71 31.48 -4.11
CA THR A 470 -22.19 30.90 -5.37
C THR A 470 -22.47 29.40 -5.22
N LEU A 471 -21.56 28.66 -4.55
CA LEU A 471 -21.74 27.24 -4.28
C LEU A 471 -22.97 26.98 -3.43
N VAL A 472 -23.08 27.67 -2.30
CA VAL A 472 -24.19 27.49 -1.35
C VAL A 472 -25.52 27.87 -2.00
N SER A 473 -25.56 28.94 -2.79
CA SER A 473 -26.76 29.35 -3.55
C SER A 473 -27.17 28.28 -4.56
N ASN A 474 -26.23 27.76 -5.37
CA ASN A 474 -26.54 26.72 -6.37
C ASN A 474 -26.98 25.39 -5.74
N MET A 475 -26.63 25.12 -4.51
CA MET A 475 -27.09 23.93 -3.79
C MET A 475 -28.44 24.10 -3.17
N VAL A 476 -28.81 25.33 -2.80
CA VAL A 476 -30.14 25.66 -2.26
C VAL A 476 -31.19 25.75 -3.37
N ASP A 477 -30.86 26.34 -4.51
CA ASP A 477 -31.79 26.51 -5.64
C ASP A 477 -32.19 25.17 -6.30
N LYS A 478 -31.39 24.11 -6.12
CA LYS A 478 -31.76 22.76 -6.60
C LYS A 478 -32.87 22.08 -5.77
N GLU A 479 -33.18 22.56 -4.58
CA GLU A 479 -34.34 22.04 -3.82
C GLU A 479 -35.71 22.42 -4.46
N ASP A 480 -35.78 23.57 -5.11
CA ASP A 480 -37.06 24.04 -5.72
C ASP A 480 -37.39 23.30 -7.03
N GLU A 481 -36.41 22.63 -7.69
CA GLU A 481 -36.63 21.84 -8.90
C GLU A 481 -37.07 20.37 -8.64
N VAL A 482 -36.89 19.85 -7.42
CA VAL A 482 -37.20 18.45 -7.08
C VAL A 482 -38.60 18.29 -6.44
N VAL A 483 -39.31 19.37 -6.20
CA VAL A 483 -40.65 19.38 -5.57
C VAL A 483 -41.80 19.65 -6.58
N LEU A 484 -41.51 19.60 -7.86
CA LEU A 484 -42.53 19.54 -8.94
C LEU A 484 -42.39 18.18 -9.68
#